data_b72563d4cd44928594c0c683171dfd6e
#
_entry.id   b72563d4cd44928594c0c683171dfd6e
#
_cell.length_a   1.000
_cell.length_b   1.000
_cell.length_c   1.000
_cell.angle_alpha   90.00
_cell.angle_beta   90.00
_cell.angle_gamma   90.00
#
_symmetry.space_group_name_H-M   'P 1'
#
loop_
_entity.id
_entity.type
_entity.pdbx_description
1 polymer ?
#
loop_
_entity_poly.entity_id
_entity_poly.type
_entity_poly.pdbx_seq_one_letter_code
_entity_poly.pdbx_strand_id
1 'polypeptide(L)'
;RSFGGEAYELATAWNTSGQLRSRHLNLPQLDRDYDWNDNGQLIRISGPQESREYRYSDTGRLTGVHTTAANLDIDIPYATDPAGNRLPDPELHPDSTLTAWPDNRIAEDAHYVYRYDEYGRLAEKTDRIPEGVIRMHDERTHHYHYDSQHRLVFYTRIQHGEPQVESRYLYDPLGRRTGKRVWRRERDLTGWMSLSRKPEVTWYGWDGDRLTTIQTGTTRIQTVYQPGSFTPLLRIETENGEQAKARHRSLAEVLQEDTGVTLPAELSVMLGRLERELRAGAVSAESEAWLAQCGLTAEQMAAQLEAEYIPERKLHLYHCDHRGLPLALISPEGETAWQGEYDEWGNLLGETSAQHLQQSLRLPGQQYDEESGLYYNRNRYYDPLQGRYITQDPIGLRGEWNLYKYPLNPVRFIDSLGLKFHVNGDPSDFNQAVEYLKQDSQMKETIDFLSSSEETINIEYIEGTNVRFNSNNMTIYWNSRASLFCSTELNSKSQSPALGLGHEFTHAQYCLLDKENFMALLSRTDKKYENKEEARVITIIESRAAKTLGECTRGAHSGLPFYRVDGPLQTMKITGTPE
;
A
#
# COMPACT_ATOMS: atom_id res chain seq x y z
N ARG A 1 -5.98 -14.69 -16.39
CA ARG A 1 -7.09 -13.89 -15.83
C ARG A 1 -7.95 -13.40 -16.96
N SER A 2 -9.27 -13.58 -16.92
CA SER A 2 -10.21 -13.05 -17.92
C SER A 2 -10.94 -11.85 -17.32
N PHE A 3 -11.22 -10.85 -18.16
CA PHE A 3 -11.96 -9.67 -17.78
C PHE A 3 -12.87 -9.26 -18.94
N GLY A 4 -14.18 -9.08 -18.69
CA GLY A 4 -15.12 -8.60 -19.69
C GLY A 4 -15.35 -9.48 -20.92
N GLY A 5 -15.08 -10.78 -20.85
CA GLY A 5 -15.32 -11.73 -21.96
C GLY A 5 -14.11 -11.94 -22.90
N GLU A 6 -13.14 -11.04 -22.89
CA GLU A 6 -11.84 -11.27 -23.52
C GLU A 6 -10.81 -11.67 -22.46
N ALA A 7 -10.00 -12.67 -22.78
CA ALA A 7 -8.99 -13.16 -21.85
C ALA A 7 -7.80 -12.22 -21.82
N TYR A 8 -7.67 -11.43 -20.76
CA TYR A 8 -6.37 -10.83 -20.43
C TYR A 8 -5.51 -11.90 -19.81
N GLU A 9 -4.58 -12.39 -20.57
CA GLU A 9 -3.62 -13.37 -20.11
C GLU A 9 -2.36 -12.66 -19.65
N LEU A 10 -2.10 -12.69 -18.35
CA LEU A 10 -0.82 -12.31 -17.78
C LEU A 10 -0.01 -13.59 -17.58
N ALA A 11 0.94 -13.82 -18.46
CA ALA A 11 1.92 -14.89 -18.34
C ALA A 11 3.10 -14.41 -17.49
N THR A 12 3.45 -15.16 -16.45
CA THR A 12 4.63 -14.93 -15.62
C THR A 12 5.53 -16.16 -15.67
N ALA A 13 6.81 -15.95 -15.93
CA ALA A 13 7.82 -17.00 -15.85
C ALA A 13 8.78 -16.71 -14.69
N TRP A 14 9.27 -17.77 -14.07
CA TRP A 14 10.18 -17.71 -12.92
C TRP A 14 11.44 -18.52 -13.23
N ASN A 15 12.58 -18.12 -12.68
CA ASN A 15 13.78 -18.93 -12.76
C ASN A 15 13.77 -20.03 -11.70
N THR A 16 14.78 -20.90 -11.71
CA THR A 16 14.91 -22.01 -10.76
C THR A 16 15.12 -21.56 -9.31
N SER A 17 15.51 -20.31 -9.09
CA SER A 17 15.67 -19.71 -7.76
C SER A 17 14.40 -18.99 -7.27
N GLY A 18 13.27 -19.11 -7.99
CA GLY A 18 11.99 -18.50 -7.62
C GLY A 18 11.92 -16.99 -7.91
N GLN A 19 12.83 -16.43 -8.72
CA GLN A 19 12.83 -15.02 -9.10
C GLN A 19 12.08 -14.83 -10.40
N LEU A 20 11.30 -13.73 -10.49
CA LEU A 20 10.53 -13.39 -11.68
C LEU A 20 11.47 -13.16 -12.87
N ARG A 21 11.28 -13.92 -13.96
CA ARG A 21 12.05 -13.82 -15.18
C ARG A 21 11.34 -13.02 -16.27
N SER A 22 10.03 -13.16 -16.37
CA SER A 22 9.26 -12.39 -17.34
C SER A 22 7.83 -12.17 -16.87
N ARG A 23 7.26 -11.06 -17.36
CA ARG A 23 5.87 -10.70 -17.15
C ARG A 23 5.32 -10.15 -18.47
N HIS A 24 4.55 -10.97 -19.14
CA HIS A 24 4.00 -10.67 -20.45
C HIS A 24 2.47 -10.62 -20.37
N LEU A 25 1.93 -9.51 -20.79
CA LEU A 25 0.50 -9.32 -20.97
C LEU A 25 0.21 -9.37 -22.46
N ASN A 26 -1.01 -9.73 -22.87
CA ASN A 26 -1.43 -9.60 -24.29
C ASN A 26 -1.55 -8.13 -24.77
N LEU A 27 -0.80 -7.24 -24.13
CA LEU A 27 -0.49 -5.86 -24.51
C LEU A 27 1.04 -5.73 -24.57
N PRO A 28 1.68 -6.01 -25.72
CA PRO A 28 3.14 -6.13 -25.81
C PRO A 28 3.93 -4.91 -25.32
N GLN A 29 3.35 -3.69 -25.38
CA GLN A 29 3.99 -2.47 -24.88
C GLN A 29 4.24 -2.49 -23.37
N LEU A 30 3.58 -3.37 -22.63
CA LEU A 30 3.73 -3.53 -21.17
C LEU A 30 4.56 -4.74 -20.77
N ASP A 31 5.06 -5.50 -21.75
CA ASP A 31 5.89 -6.67 -21.49
C ASP A 31 7.21 -6.28 -20.82
N ARG A 32 7.65 -7.10 -19.87
CA ARG A 32 8.91 -6.91 -19.16
C ARG A 32 9.61 -8.23 -18.92
N ASP A 33 10.93 -8.23 -19.15
CA ASP A 33 11.86 -9.29 -18.81
C ASP A 33 12.81 -8.81 -17.70
N TYR A 34 13.22 -9.72 -16.83
CA TYR A 34 13.99 -9.45 -15.62
C TYR A 34 15.21 -10.35 -15.58
N ASP A 35 16.39 -9.77 -15.45
CA ASP A 35 17.65 -10.49 -15.32
C ASP A 35 18.22 -10.30 -13.91
N TRP A 36 18.70 -11.39 -13.32
CA TRP A 36 19.21 -11.44 -11.98
C TRP A 36 20.64 -11.96 -11.96
N ASN A 37 21.49 -11.44 -11.09
CA ASN A 37 22.82 -11.99 -10.87
C ASN A 37 22.82 -13.14 -9.85
N ASP A 38 23.96 -13.79 -9.67
CA ASP A 38 24.12 -14.93 -8.74
C ASP A 38 23.90 -14.54 -7.26
N ASN A 39 24.02 -13.26 -6.92
CA ASN A 39 23.72 -12.72 -5.59
C ASN A 39 22.22 -12.42 -5.40
N GLY A 40 21.39 -12.73 -6.40
CA GLY A 40 19.94 -12.50 -6.36
C GLY A 40 19.56 -11.02 -6.47
N GLN A 41 20.40 -10.17 -7.03
CA GLN A 41 20.11 -8.77 -7.30
C GLN A 41 19.56 -8.64 -8.72
N LEU A 42 18.52 -7.82 -8.89
CA LEU A 42 17.96 -7.51 -10.20
C LEU A 42 18.92 -6.59 -10.94
N ILE A 43 19.52 -7.08 -12.02
CA ILE A 43 20.54 -6.33 -12.76
C ILE A 43 19.98 -5.65 -14.01
N ARG A 44 18.85 -6.13 -14.54
CA ARG A 44 18.23 -5.51 -15.71
C ARG A 44 16.73 -5.76 -15.74
N ILE A 45 15.99 -4.73 -16.15
CA ILE A 45 14.60 -4.81 -16.62
C ILE A 45 14.60 -4.37 -18.07
N SER A 46 14.11 -5.22 -18.97
CA SER A 46 13.96 -4.89 -20.39
C SER A 46 12.50 -4.99 -20.83
N GLY A 47 12.07 -4.02 -21.61
CA GLY A 47 10.77 -3.97 -22.24
C GLY A 47 10.87 -3.50 -23.68
N PRO A 48 9.77 -3.42 -24.42
CA PRO A 48 9.76 -3.04 -25.84
C PRO A 48 10.22 -1.60 -26.10
N GLN A 49 10.10 -0.71 -25.10
CA GLN A 49 10.38 0.72 -25.27
C GLN A 49 11.68 1.14 -24.60
N GLU A 50 12.03 0.52 -23.47
CA GLU A 50 13.20 0.85 -22.67
C GLU A 50 13.87 -0.38 -22.06
N SER A 51 15.14 -0.26 -21.75
CA SER A 51 15.90 -1.18 -20.91
C SER A 51 16.61 -0.40 -19.81
N ARG A 52 16.56 -0.91 -18.59
CA ARG A 52 17.24 -0.34 -17.40
C ARG A 52 18.19 -1.36 -16.83
N GLU A 53 19.46 -0.97 -16.68
CA GLU A 53 20.50 -1.78 -16.06
C GLU A 53 20.89 -1.17 -14.71
N TYR A 54 20.94 -2.00 -13.66
CA TYR A 54 21.17 -1.58 -12.29
C TYR A 54 22.57 -1.96 -11.83
N ARG A 55 23.22 -1.04 -11.14
CA ARG A 55 24.55 -1.25 -10.54
C ARG A 55 24.43 -1.21 -9.03
N TYR A 56 25.23 -2.05 -8.37
CA TYR A 56 25.21 -2.21 -6.93
C TYR A 56 26.61 -2.10 -6.34
N SER A 57 26.70 -1.63 -5.09
CA SER A 57 27.91 -1.76 -4.27
C SER A 57 28.10 -3.19 -3.79
N ASP A 58 29.28 -3.49 -3.25
CA ASP A 58 29.59 -4.78 -2.60
C ASP A 58 28.64 -5.10 -1.44
N THR A 59 28.03 -4.10 -0.83
CA THR A 59 27.03 -4.24 0.25
C THR A 59 25.58 -4.35 -0.26
N GLY A 60 25.37 -4.42 -1.58
CA GLY A 60 24.04 -4.59 -2.20
C GLY A 60 23.21 -3.30 -2.31
N ARG A 61 23.80 -2.12 -2.07
CA ARG A 61 23.12 -0.83 -2.27
C ARG A 61 23.07 -0.50 -3.75
N LEU A 62 21.95 0.08 -4.20
CA LEU A 62 21.84 0.59 -5.56
C LEU A 62 22.75 1.82 -5.72
N THR A 63 23.70 1.76 -6.68
CA THR A 63 24.68 2.82 -6.94
C THR A 63 24.46 3.54 -8.25
N GLY A 64 23.57 3.07 -9.10
CA GLY A 64 23.22 3.74 -10.33
C GLY A 64 22.31 2.93 -11.22
N VAL A 65 21.71 3.60 -12.17
CA VAL A 65 20.89 3.02 -13.24
C VAL A 65 21.32 3.57 -14.59
N HIS A 66 21.43 2.69 -15.56
CA HIS A 66 21.65 3.03 -16.95
C HIS A 66 20.37 2.73 -17.74
N THR A 67 19.76 3.74 -18.33
CA THR A 67 18.51 3.62 -19.07
C THR A 67 18.76 3.85 -20.55
N THR A 68 18.37 2.89 -21.37
CA THR A 68 18.46 2.94 -22.84
C THR A 68 17.06 2.84 -23.44
N ALA A 69 16.71 3.78 -24.32
CA ALA A 69 15.49 3.79 -25.12
C ALA A 69 15.82 4.31 -26.53
N ALA A 70 14.84 4.35 -27.44
CA ALA A 70 15.07 4.68 -28.85
C ALA A 70 15.88 5.98 -29.12
N ASN A 71 15.70 7.01 -28.27
CA ASN A 71 16.42 8.29 -28.35
C ASN A 71 16.96 8.73 -26.98
N LEU A 72 17.16 7.80 -26.08
CA LEU A 72 17.58 8.06 -24.70
C LEU A 72 18.68 7.08 -24.34
N ASP A 73 19.79 7.61 -23.86
CA ASP A 73 20.91 6.86 -23.30
C ASP A 73 21.43 7.69 -22.11
N ILE A 74 20.94 7.33 -20.90
CA ILE A 74 21.21 8.11 -19.69
C ILE A 74 21.77 7.20 -18.62
N ASP A 75 22.87 7.62 -18.01
CA ASP A 75 23.44 7.02 -16.82
C ASP A 75 23.22 7.94 -15.61
N ILE A 76 22.51 7.42 -14.60
CA ILE A 76 22.21 8.16 -13.37
C ILE A 76 22.94 7.49 -12.23
N PRO A 77 23.99 8.15 -11.66
CA PRO A 77 24.67 7.65 -10.48
C PRO A 77 23.87 7.98 -9.21
N TYR A 78 23.95 7.10 -8.22
CA TYR A 78 23.35 7.30 -6.89
C TYR A 78 24.45 7.29 -5.81
N ALA A 79 24.94 8.47 -5.45
CA ALA A 79 25.88 8.64 -4.34
C ALA A 79 25.11 8.61 -3.00
N THR A 80 25.57 7.78 -2.08
CA THR A 80 25.03 7.69 -0.73
C THR A 80 26.14 7.71 0.31
N ASP A 81 25.86 8.28 1.48
CA ASP A 81 26.74 8.20 2.63
C ASP A 81 26.72 6.79 3.28
N PRO A 82 27.61 6.50 4.23
CA PRO A 82 27.60 5.20 4.91
C PRO A 82 26.27 4.84 5.60
N ALA A 83 25.49 5.85 6.03
CA ALA A 83 24.18 5.67 6.65
C ALA A 83 23.05 5.52 5.62
N GLY A 84 23.36 5.65 4.32
CA GLY A 84 22.42 5.48 3.23
C GLY A 84 21.62 6.74 2.86
N ASN A 85 22.04 7.91 3.32
CA ASN A 85 21.44 9.16 2.88
C ASN A 85 21.98 9.53 1.50
N ARG A 86 21.15 10.11 0.65
CA ARG A 86 21.59 10.63 -0.65
C ARG A 86 22.57 11.80 -0.43
N LEU A 87 23.68 11.72 -1.12
CA LEU A 87 24.65 12.82 -1.26
C LEU A 87 24.36 13.59 -2.55
N PRO A 88 24.83 14.85 -2.65
CA PRO A 88 24.82 15.57 -3.91
C PRO A 88 25.49 14.74 -5.00
N ASP A 89 24.91 14.74 -6.20
CA ASP A 89 25.48 14.08 -7.36
C ASP A 89 26.87 14.65 -7.68
N PRO A 90 27.94 13.84 -7.70
CA PRO A 90 29.29 14.34 -7.95
C PRO A 90 29.47 14.99 -9.34
N GLU A 91 28.66 14.61 -10.32
CA GLU A 91 28.73 15.23 -11.67
C GLU A 91 28.10 16.61 -11.68
N LEU A 92 26.98 16.78 -10.94
CA LEU A 92 26.30 18.08 -10.81
C LEU A 92 26.94 19.00 -9.77
N HIS A 93 27.60 18.43 -8.77
CA HIS A 93 28.22 19.13 -7.65
C HIS A 93 29.66 18.67 -7.42
N PRO A 94 30.59 18.87 -8.41
CA PRO A 94 31.97 18.38 -8.32
C PRO A 94 32.77 18.97 -7.17
N ASP A 95 32.37 20.15 -6.68
CA ASP A 95 33.05 20.86 -5.58
C ASP A 95 32.48 20.45 -4.20
N SER A 96 31.50 19.56 -4.13
CA SER A 96 30.94 19.12 -2.86
C SER A 96 31.92 18.21 -2.13
N THR A 97 32.28 18.61 -0.92
CA THR A 97 33.14 17.83 0.00
C THR A 97 32.31 17.04 1.03
N LEU A 98 30.98 17.03 0.88
CA LEU A 98 30.09 16.38 1.82
C LEU A 98 30.22 14.87 1.72
N THR A 99 30.56 14.22 2.83
CA THR A 99 30.69 12.75 2.93
C THR A 99 29.58 12.10 3.74
N ALA A 100 28.88 12.87 4.58
CA ALA A 100 27.75 12.40 5.39
C ALA A 100 26.93 13.59 5.88
N TRP A 101 25.64 13.38 6.13
CA TRP A 101 24.76 14.36 6.74
C TRP A 101 24.74 14.21 8.27
N PRO A 102 24.92 15.32 9.03
CA PRO A 102 24.81 15.28 10.49
C PRO A 102 23.43 14.76 10.91
N ASP A 103 23.40 13.84 11.88
CA ASP A 103 22.16 13.25 12.43
C ASP A 103 21.22 12.64 11.37
N ASN A 104 21.77 12.27 10.21
CA ASN A 104 20.99 11.79 9.05
C ASN A 104 19.93 12.79 8.56
N ARG A 105 20.06 14.07 8.85
CA ARG A 105 19.16 15.13 8.41
C ARG A 105 19.75 15.81 7.18
N ILE A 106 19.15 15.54 6.01
CA ILE A 106 19.53 16.20 4.77
C ILE A 106 19.16 17.69 4.90
N ALA A 107 20.14 18.57 4.84
CA ALA A 107 19.91 20.00 4.96
C ALA A 107 19.53 20.64 3.63
N GLU A 108 20.05 20.12 2.51
CA GLU A 108 19.73 20.62 1.17
C GLU A 108 19.98 19.56 0.10
N ASP A 109 19.31 19.71 -1.03
CA ASP A 109 19.58 18.97 -2.27
C ASP A 109 19.59 19.92 -3.49
N ALA A 110 19.50 19.39 -4.70
CA ALA A 110 19.49 20.18 -5.93
C ALA A 110 18.32 21.16 -6.02
N HIS A 111 17.21 20.89 -5.35
CA HIS A 111 15.94 21.60 -5.52
C HIS A 111 15.47 22.33 -4.28
N TYR A 112 15.85 21.87 -3.07
CA TYR A 112 15.28 22.35 -1.83
C TYR A 112 16.31 22.53 -0.71
N VAL A 113 15.97 23.42 0.23
CA VAL A 113 16.60 23.54 1.56
C VAL A 113 15.60 23.04 2.59
N TYR A 114 16.06 22.26 3.56
CA TYR A 114 15.23 21.55 4.54
C TYR A 114 15.55 22.01 5.96
N ARG A 115 14.51 22.15 6.78
CA ARG A 115 14.62 22.44 8.20
C ARG A 115 13.79 21.46 9.01
N TYR A 116 14.35 21.02 10.12
CA TYR A 116 13.73 20.06 11.01
C TYR A 116 13.39 20.71 12.35
N ASP A 117 12.34 20.21 13.00
CA ASP A 117 11.99 20.63 14.35
C ASP A 117 12.86 19.95 15.41
N GLU A 118 12.60 20.27 16.69
CA GLU A 118 13.34 19.70 17.82
C GLU A 118 13.23 18.17 17.96
N TYR A 119 12.17 17.58 17.38
CA TYR A 119 11.96 16.14 17.34
C TYR A 119 12.53 15.47 16.08
N GLY A 120 13.27 16.21 15.26
CA GLY A 120 13.84 15.71 14.01
C GLY A 120 12.84 15.46 12.89
N ARG A 121 11.62 16.01 12.97
CA ARG A 121 10.62 15.92 11.90
C ARG A 121 10.82 17.08 10.93
N LEU A 122 10.62 16.83 9.64
CA LEU A 122 10.69 17.88 8.62
C LEU A 122 9.63 18.96 8.93
N ALA A 123 10.08 20.16 9.28
CA ALA A 123 9.20 21.28 9.60
C ALA A 123 9.01 22.22 8.41
N GLU A 124 10.06 22.40 7.60
CA GLU A 124 10.04 23.33 6.47
C GLU A 124 10.88 22.80 5.31
N LYS A 125 10.42 23.05 4.10
CA LYS A 125 11.10 22.77 2.84
C LYS A 125 10.90 23.97 1.92
N THR A 126 12.00 24.61 1.48
CA THR A 126 11.96 25.83 0.67
C THR A 126 12.68 25.60 -0.66
N ASP A 127 12.14 26.11 -1.76
CA ASP A 127 12.78 26.07 -3.07
C ASP A 127 14.21 26.65 -2.98
N ARG A 128 15.17 25.91 -3.52
CA ARG A 128 16.56 26.37 -3.62
C ARG A 128 16.75 27.20 -4.89
N ILE A 129 17.31 28.37 -4.75
CA ILE A 129 17.69 29.20 -5.89
C ILE A 129 19.16 28.94 -6.19
N PRO A 130 19.50 28.44 -7.39
CA PRO A 130 20.88 28.23 -7.78
C PRO A 130 21.72 29.53 -7.71
N GLU A 131 22.99 29.40 -7.41
CA GLU A 131 23.91 30.53 -7.44
C GLU A 131 23.97 31.19 -8.84
N GLY A 132 23.96 32.50 -8.89
CA GLY A 132 23.97 33.27 -10.15
C GLY A 132 22.59 33.53 -10.77
N VAL A 133 21.53 33.02 -10.21
CA VAL A 133 20.14 33.30 -10.62
C VAL A 133 19.64 34.54 -9.86
N ILE A 134 18.97 35.44 -10.58
CA ILE A 134 18.34 36.63 -9.96
C ILE A 134 17.19 36.14 -9.08
N ARG A 135 17.21 36.49 -7.78
CA ARG A 135 16.14 36.17 -6.84
C ARG A 135 14.91 37.03 -7.17
N MET A 136 13.85 36.34 -7.60
CA MET A 136 12.54 36.97 -7.88
C MET A 136 11.64 37.01 -6.64
N HIS A 137 12.06 36.43 -5.52
CA HIS A 137 11.29 36.23 -4.29
C HIS A 137 9.99 35.45 -4.54
N ASP A 138 10.07 34.49 -5.46
CA ASP A 138 8.98 33.61 -5.86
C ASP A 138 9.14 32.18 -5.30
N GLU A 139 10.07 31.99 -4.38
CA GLU A 139 10.35 30.73 -3.72
C GLU A 139 9.10 30.22 -2.98
N ARG A 140 8.81 28.96 -3.18
CA ARG A 140 7.75 28.27 -2.45
C ARG A 140 8.32 27.70 -1.16
N THR A 141 7.62 27.92 -0.06
CA THR A 141 7.95 27.34 1.23
C THR A 141 6.82 26.43 1.68
N HIS A 142 7.18 25.22 2.02
CA HIS A 142 6.28 24.18 2.51
C HIS A 142 6.46 24.05 4.02
N HIS A 143 5.38 24.11 4.79
CA HIS A 143 5.40 23.91 6.24
C HIS A 143 4.60 22.67 6.62
N TYR A 144 5.15 21.92 7.56
CA TYR A 144 4.62 20.65 8.04
C TYR A 144 4.41 20.71 9.55
N HIS A 145 3.21 20.36 10.03
CA HIS A 145 2.88 20.38 11.45
C HIS A 145 2.36 19.01 11.88
N TYR A 146 2.78 18.59 13.05
CA TYR A 146 2.56 17.24 13.56
C TYR A 146 1.81 17.26 14.88
N ASP A 147 1.08 16.18 15.16
CA ASP A 147 0.51 15.95 16.48
C ASP A 147 1.53 15.36 17.48
N SER A 148 1.08 15.11 18.70
CA SER A 148 1.90 14.49 19.74
C SER A 148 2.32 13.04 19.46
N GLN A 149 1.72 12.40 18.46
CA GLN A 149 2.06 11.05 17.97
C GLN A 149 2.93 11.09 16.72
N HIS A 150 3.54 12.26 16.41
CA HIS A 150 4.39 12.50 15.25
C HIS A 150 3.71 12.30 13.88
N ARG A 151 2.37 12.32 13.82
CA ARG A 151 1.61 12.22 12.57
C ARG A 151 1.43 13.60 11.96
N LEU A 152 1.59 13.72 10.64
CA LEU A 152 1.36 14.97 9.92
C LEU A 152 -0.14 15.32 9.97
N VAL A 153 -0.49 16.43 10.59
CA VAL A 153 -1.90 16.87 10.75
C VAL A 153 -2.24 18.12 9.93
N PHE A 154 -1.24 18.93 9.60
CA PHE A 154 -1.43 20.13 8.83
C PHE A 154 -0.23 20.39 7.90
N TYR A 155 -0.53 20.82 6.69
CA TYR A 155 0.44 21.21 5.68
C TYR A 155 0.00 22.52 5.03
N THR A 156 0.95 23.43 4.75
CA THR A 156 0.70 24.60 3.93
C THR A 156 1.87 24.88 2.99
N ARG A 157 1.56 25.37 1.80
CA ARG A 157 2.53 25.88 0.83
C ARG A 157 2.32 27.36 0.64
N ILE A 158 3.35 28.15 0.91
CA ILE A 158 3.33 29.61 0.85
C ILE A 158 4.20 30.05 -0.32
N GLN A 159 3.73 31.06 -1.07
CA GLN A 159 4.48 31.76 -2.10
C GLN A 159 4.12 33.24 -2.06
N HIS A 160 5.10 34.13 -2.18
CA HIS A 160 4.91 35.59 -2.04
C HIS A 160 4.24 36.00 -0.71
N GLY A 161 4.52 35.25 0.36
CA GLY A 161 3.92 35.48 1.68
C GLY A 161 2.45 35.04 1.81
N GLU A 162 1.86 34.46 0.78
CA GLU A 162 0.47 34.07 0.73
C GLU A 162 0.29 32.55 0.60
N PRO A 163 -0.63 31.93 1.36
CA PRO A 163 -0.88 30.52 1.25
C PRO A 163 -1.47 30.16 -0.13
N GLN A 164 -0.86 29.21 -0.81
CA GLN A 164 -1.34 28.67 -2.08
C GLN A 164 -2.20 27.44 -1.88
N VAL A 165 -1.86 26.63 -0.87
CA VAL A 165 -2.54 25.40 -0.49
C VAL A 165 -2.45 25.25 1.02
N GLU A 166 -3.54 24.83 1.63
CA GLU A 166 -3.58 24.31 3.01
C GLU A 166 -4.25 22.94 3.03
N SER A 167 -3.76 22.03 3.87
CA SER A 167 -4.32 20.68 4.02
C SER A 167 -4.38 20.28 5.47
N ARG A 168 -5.46 19.58 5.83
CA ARG A 168 -5.63 18.96 7.14
C ARG A 168 -5.90 17.48 6.99
N TYR A 169 -5.19 16.68 7.78
CA TYR A 169 -5.27 15.23 7.77
C TYR A 169 -5.93 14.72 9.04
N LEU A 170 -6.84 13.78 8.90
CA LEU A 170 -7.63 13.19 9.99
C LEU A 170 -7.26 11.72 10.14
N TYR A 171 -7.14 11.26 11.37
CA TYR A 171 -6.73 9.90 11.71
C TYR A 171 -7.72 9.23 12.65
N ASP A 172 -7.83 7.92 12.54
CA ASP A 172 -8.54 7.09 13.52
C ASP A 172 -7.65 6.77 14.75
N PRO A 173 -8.21 6.14 15.79
CA PRO A 173 -7.44 5.73 16.96
C PRO A 173 -6.30 4.74 16.68
N LEU A 174 -6.37 4.00 15.56
CA LEU A 174 -5.30 3.10 15.11
C LEU A 174 -4.22 3.81 14.29
N GLY A 175 -4.31 5.15 14.14
CA GLY A 175 -3.37 5.95 13.38
C GLY A 175 -3.53 5.86 11.86
N ARG A 176 -4.62 5.27 11.33
CA ARG A 176 -4.89 5.23 9.90
C ARG A 176 -5.53 6.54 9.47
N ARG A 177 -5.10 7.09 8.34
CA ARG A 177 -5.67 8.32 7.81
C ARG A 177 -7.09 8.06 7.28
N THR A 178 -8.08 8.68 7.90
CA THR A 178 -9.50 8.54 7.53
C THR A 178 -10.00 9.63 6.60
N GLY A 179 -9.28 10.74 6.51
CA GLY A 179 -9.69 11.81 5.62
C GLY A 179 -8.65 12.90 5.46
N LYS A 180 -8.82 13.69 4.41
CA LYS A 180 -8.10 14.95 4.22
C LYS A 180 -9.03 16.05 3.73
N ARG A 181 -8.69 17.29 4.06
CA ARG A 181 -9.35 18.50 3.61
C ARG A 181 -8.31 19.43 3.00
N VAL A 182 -8.50 19.83 1.76
CA VAL A 182 -7.54 20.64 1.00
C VAL A 182 -8.22 21.93 0.57
N TRP A 183 -7.62 23.07 0.94
CA TRP A 183 -8.00 24.38 0.47
C TRP A 183 -6.95 24.84 -0.54
N ARG A 184 -7.40 25.26 -1.72
CA ARG A 184 -6.53 25.78 -2.78
C ARG A 184 -6.80 27.26 -3.01
N ARG A 185 -5.77 28.01 -3.38
CA ARG A 185 -5.91 29.40 -3.76
C ARG A 185 -6.64 29.49 -5.09
N GLU A 186 -7.76 30.18 -5.10
CA GLU A 186 -8.60 30.36 -6.26
C GLU A 186 -9.06 31.81 -6.38
N ARG A 187 -9.48 32.21 -7.57
CA ARG A 187 -10.09 33.53 -7.81
C ARG A 187 -11.54 33.45 -7.43
N ASP A 188 -11.95 34.29 -6.47
CA ASP A 188 -13.35 34.40 -6.09
C ASP A 188 -14.19 35.17 -7.14
N LEU A 189 -15.51 35.24 -6.89
CA LEU A 189 -16.46 35.94 -7.79
C LEU A 189 -16.19 37.44 -7.94
N THR A 190 -15.43 38.05 -7.04
CA THR A 190 -15.02 39.46 -7.08
C THR A 190 -13.69 39.68 -7.79
N GLY A 191 -13.03 38.58 -8.20
CA GLY A 191 -11.72 38.59 -8.86
C GLY A 191 -10.51 38.56 -7.92
N TRP A 192 -10.75 38.55 -6.60
CA TRP A 192 -9.65 38.42 -5.62
C TRP A 192 -9.18 37.00 -5.49
N MET A 193 -7.87 36.84 -5.29
CA MET A 193 -7.22 35.55 -5.03
C MET A 193 -7.22 35.25 -3.53
N SER A 194 -7.90 34.20 -3.12
CA SER A 194 -7.95 33.72 -1.73
C SER A 194 -8.02 32.20 -1.67
N LEU A 195 -7.81 31.63 -0.50
CA LEU A 195 -8.10 30.20 -0.30
C LEU A 195 -9.59 29.94 -0.49
N SER A 196 -9.92 28.79 -1.10
CA SER A 196 -11.30 28.36 -1.33
C SER A 196 -12.11 28.37 -0.03
N ARG A 197 -13.37 28.79 -0.10
CA ARG A 197 -14.24 28.83 1.09
C ARG A 197 -14.58 27.45 1.63
N LYS A 198 -14.67 26.47 0.74
CA LYS A 198 -14.94 25.07 1.08
C LYS A 198 -13.73 24.23 0.69
N PRO A 199 -13.30 23.29 1.55
CA PRO A 199 -12.22 22.38 1.20
C PRO A 199 -12.72 21.32 0.21
N GLU A 200 -11.79 20.83 -0.60
CA GLU A 200 -11.92 19.53 -1.23
C GLU A 200 -11.74 18.47 -0.15
N VAL A 201 -12.73 17.60 0.01
CA VAL A 201 -12.72 16.56 1.05
C VAL A 201 -12.54 15.20 0.41
N THR A 202 -11.57 14.45 0.91
CA THR A 202 -11.37 13.05 0.54
C THR A 202 -11.47 12.18 1.78
N TRP A 203 -12.27 11.13 1.71
CA TRP A 203 -12.41 10.13 2.75
C TRP A 203 -11.73 8.82 2.35
N TYR A 204 -11.19 8.12 3.33
CA TYR A 204 -10.42 6.89 3.16
C TYR A 204 -11.03 5.76 3.96
N GLY A 205 -11.24 4.60 3.32
CA GLY A 205 -11.71 3.37 3.93
C GLY A 205 -10.62 2.31 3.91
N TRP A 206 -10.53 1.54 4.99
CA TRP A 206 -9.45 0.59 5.25
C TRP A 206 -9.97 -0.82 5.49
N ASP A 207 -9.20 -1.81 5.03
CA ASP A 207 -9.30 -3.21 5.42
C ASP A 207 -7.96 -3.61 6.07
N GLY A 208 -7.94 -3.70 7.41
CA GLY A 208 -6.69 -3.76 8.16
C GLY A 208 -5.82 -2.53 7.88
N ASP A 209 -4.62 -2.74 7.37
CA ASP A 209 -3.69 -1.67 6.95
C ASP A 209 -3.72 -1.39 5.44
N ARG A 210 -4.67 -1.97 4.69
CA ARG A 210 -4.85 -1.73 3.25
C ARG A 210 -5.88 -0.65 3.00
N LEU A 211 -5.52 0.33 2.18
CA LEU A 211 -6.42 1.38 1.73
C LEU A 211 -7.34 0.85 0.62
N THR A 212 -8.58 0.53 0.94
CA THR A 212 -9.53 -0.08 0.00
C THR A 212 -10.47 0.90 -0.67
N THR A 213 -10.70 2.07 -0.05
CA THR A 213 -11.68 3.03 -0.56
C THR A 213 -11.13 4.45 -0.51
N ILE A 214 -11.28 5.17 -1.61
CA ILE A 214 -11.04 6.61 -1.70
C ILE A 214 -12.34 7.25 -2.18
N GLN A 215 -12.89 8.17 -1.40
CA GLN A 215 -14.14 8.82 -1.73
C GLN A 215 -13.96 10.34 -1.71
N THR A 216 -14.25 10.96 -2.85
CA THR A 216 -14.31 12.43 -3.01
C THR A 216 -15.76 12.90 -3.03
N GLY A 217 -15.99 14.21 -3.24
CA GLY A 217 -17.34 14.76 -3.45
C GLY A 217 -18.04 14.19 -4.69
N THR A 218 -17.28 13.75 -5.70
CA THR A 218 -17.81 13.34 -7.01
C THR A 218 -17.70 11.84 -7.27
N THR A 219 -16.66 11.20 -6.75
CA THR A 219 -16.33 9.80 -7.09
C THR A 219 -16.03 8.96 -5.86
N ARG A 220 -16.26 7.67 -6.00
CA ARG A 220 -15.84 6.64 -5.06
C ARG A 220 -15.01 5.60 -5.82
N ILE A 221 -13.76 5.44 -5.42
CA ILE A 221 -12.84 4.45 -5.96
C ILE A 221 -12.69 3.33 -4.94
N GLN A 222 -12.92 2.09 -5.35
CA GLN A 222 -12.65 0.91 -4.56
C GLN A 222 -11.53 0.12 -5.22
N THR A 223 -10.56 -0.29 -4.42
CA THR A 223 -9.43 -1.10 -4.86
C THR A 223 -9.54 -2.49 -4.28
N VAL A 224 -9.54 -3.49 -5.15
CA VAL A 224 -9.42 -4.90 -4.77
C VAL A 224 -7.95 -5.28 -4.90
N TYR A 225 -7.40 -5.84 -3.85
CA TYR A 225 -6.00 -6.27 -3.81
C TYR A 225 -5.88 -7.78 -4.05
N GLN A 226 -4.70 -8.23 -4.41
CA GLN A 226 -4.37 -9.65 -4.33
C GLN A 226 -4.59 -10.13 -2.89
N PRO A 227 -5.15 -11.34 -2.69
CA PRO A 227 -5.36 -11.85 -1.34
C PRO A 227 -4.09 -11.77 -0.49
N GLY A 228 -4.20 -11.12 0.69
CA GLY A 228 -3.09 -10.92 1.63
C GLY A 228 -1.92 -10.07 1.15
N SER A 229 -2.07 -9.29 0.08
CA SER A 229 -1.02 -8.46 -0.51
C SER A 229 -1.47 -7.00 -0.57
N PHE A 230 -0.50 -6.08 -0.66
CA PHE A 230 -0.74 -4.68 -1.00
C PHE A 230 -0.68 -4.42 -2.52
N THR A 231 -0.55 -5.45 -3.35
CA THR A 231 -0.57 -5.32 -4.81
C THR A 231 -2.00 -5.16 -5.30
N PRO A 232 -2.37 -4.04 -5.90
CA PRO A 232 -3.72 -3.82 -6.40
C PRO A 232 -3.99 -4.68 -7.65
N LEU A 233 -5.23 -5.19 -7.76
CA LEU A 233 -5.71 -6.00 -8.87
C LEU A 233 -6.74 -5.28 -9.73
N LEU A 234 -7.74 -4.70 -9.08
CA LEU A 234 -8.90 -4.13 -9.73
C LEU A 234 -9.27 -2.81 -9.09
N ARG A 235 -9.50 -1.81 -9.93
CA ARG A 235 -10.09 -0.52 -9.56
C ARG A 235 -11.55 -0.49 -10.03
N ILE A 236 -12.44 -0.19 -9.10
CA ILE A 236 -13.86 0.02 -9.35
C ILE A 236 -14.16 1.46 -9.03
N GLU A 237 -14.51 2.25 -10.03
CA GLU A 237 -14.89 3.64 -9.88
C GLU A 237 -16.39 3.81 -10.09
N THR A 238 -17.04 4.50 -9.17
CA THR A 238 -18.46 4.86 -9.24
C THR A 238 -18.63 6.32 -8.92
N GLU A 239 -19.70 6.95 -9.43
CA GLU A 239 -20.10 8.25 -8.94
C GLU A 239 -20.45 8.17 -7.45
N ASN A 240 -20.17 9.25 -6.71
CA ASN A 240 -20.56 9.32 -5.30
C ASN A 240 -22.09 9.32 -5.20
N GLY A 241 -22.63 8.54 -4.26
CA GLY A 241 -24.07 8.36 -4.07
C GLY A 241 -24.85 9.64 -3.80
N GLU A 242 -24.22 10.72 -3.33
CA GLU A 242 -24.86 12.03 -3.20
C GLU A 242 -25.14 12.68 -4.57
N GLN A 243 -24.23 12.54 -5.54
CA GLN A 243 -24.49 13.01 -6.91
C GLN A 243 -25.50 12.13 -7.65
N ALA A 244 -25.46 10.82 -7.40
CA ALA A 244 -26.46 9.91 -7.93
C ALA A 244 -27.85 10.26 -7.41
N LYS A 245 -27.99 10.60 -6.13
CA LYS A 245 -29.25 11.10 -5.55
C LYS A 245 -29.68 12.45 -6.13
N ALA A 246 -28.72 13.35 -6.40
CA ALA A 246 -29.01 14.66 -6.98
C ALA A 246 -29.50 14.59 -8.44
N ARG A 247 -29.22 13.51 -9.16
CA ARG A 247 -29.72 13.25 -10.52
C ARG A 247 -31.06 12.54 -10.55
N HIS A 248 -31.49 12.00 -9.41
CA HIS A 248 -32.75 11.31 -9.28
C HIS A 248 -33.80 12.32 -8.84
N ARG A 249 -34.81 12.57 -9.70
CA ARG A 249 -35.94 13.38 -9.34
C ARG A 249 -36.98 12.53 -8.59
N SER A 250 -37.37 13.01 -7.43
CA SER A 250 -38.46 12.38 -6.67
C SER A 250 -39.78 12.50 -7.43
N LEU A 251 -40.73 11.63 -7.13
CA LEU A 251 -42.08 11.68 -7.69
C LEU A 251 -42.74 13.06 -7.46
N ALA A 252 -42.42 13.70 -6.33
CA ALA A 252 -42.92 15.05 -6.03
C ALA A 252 -42.31 16.11 -6.96
N GLU A 253 -41.00 16.01 -7.27
CA GLU A 253 -40.31 16.92 -8.20
C GLU A 253 -40.80 16.77 -9.64
N VAL A 254 -40.97 15.50 -10.10
CA VAL A 254 -41.56 15.23 -11.42
C VAL A 254 -42.93 15.87 -11.55
N LEU A 255 -43.81 15.64 -10.57
CA LEU A 255 -45.15 16.23 -10.61
C LEU A 255 -45.17 17.77 -10.51
N GLN A 256 -44.24 18.37 -9.77
CA GLN A 256 -44.09 19.82 -9.71
C GLN A 256 -43.65 20.41 -11.06
N GLU A 257 -42.71 19.78 -11.74
CA GLU A 257 -42.23 20.18 -13.06
C GLU A 257 -43.34 20.06 -14.12
N ASP A 258 -44.05 18.92 -14.14
CA ASP A 258 -45.09 18.64 -15.12
C ASP A 258 -46.29 19.55 -14.96
N THR A 259 -46.62 19.90 -13.72
CA THR A 259 -47.80 20.73 -13.44
C THR A 259 -47.48 22.22 -13.32
N GLY A 260 -46.23 22.60 -13.14
CA GLY A 260 -45.80 23.97 -12.88
C GLY A 260 -46.25 24.52 -11.51
N VAL A 261 -46.72 23.65 -10.61
CA VAL A 261 -47.27 24.01 -9.30
C VAL A 261 -46.36 23.56 -8.18
N THR A 262 -46.01 24.47 -7.27
CA THR A 262 -45.26 24.10 -6.06
C THR A 262 -46.14 23.32 -5.10
N LEU A 263 -45.79 22.09 -4.79
CA LEU A 263 -46.55 21.24 -3.89
C LEU A 263 -46.34 21.61 -2.42
N PRO A 264 -47.41 21.57 -1.58
CA PRO A 264 -47.28 21.71 -0.13
C PRO A 264 -46.32 20.64 0.47
N ALA A 265 -45.64 21.02 1.55
CA ALA A 265 -44.66 20.12 2.20
C ALA A 265 -45.27 18.77 2.65
N GLU A 266 -46.51 18.80 3.14
CA GLU A 266 -47.24 17.59 3.55
C GLU A 266 -47.48 16.65 2.37
N LEU A 267 -47.85 17.19 1.20
CA LEU A 267 -48.07 16.41 -0.01
C LEU A 267 -46.76 15.84 -0.55
N SER A 268 -45.66 16.58 -0.48
CA SER A 268 -44.34 16.11 -0.87
C SER A 268 -43.88 14.94 0.01
N VAL A 269 -44.18 14.95 1.31
CA VAL A 269 -43.89 13.84 2.24
C VAL A 269 -44.71 12.59 1.90
N MET A 270 -46.02 12.79 1.59
CA MET A 270 -46.92 11.69 1.18
C MET A 270 -46.44 11.06 -0.13
N LEU A 271 -46.10 11.86 -1.12
CA LEU A 271 -45.58 11.40 -2.41
C LEU A 271 -44.24 10.64 -2.24
N GLY A 272 -43.36 11.10 -1.36
CA GLY A 272 -42.13 10.41 -1.04
C GLY A 272 -42.31 9.07 -0.30
N ARG A 273 -43.44 8.94 0.45
CA ARG A 273 -43.86 7.65 1.02
C ARG A 273 -44.40 6.72 -0.07
N LEU A 274 -45.30 7.23 -0.90
CA LEU A 274 -45.88 6.49 -2.02
C LEU A 274 -44.81 6.01 -3.00
N GLU A 275 -43.82 6.85 -3.33
CA GLU A 275 -42.68 6.45 -4.17
C GLU A 275 -41.94 5.24 -3.61
N ARG A 276 -41.65 5.24 -2.32
CA ARG A 276 -41.00 4.09 -1.66
C ARG A 276 -41.85 2.83 -1.71
N GLU A 277 -43.16 2.95 -1.50
CA GLU A 277 -44.10 1.82 -1.55
C GLU A 277 -44.22 1.24 -2.98
N LEU A 278 -44.30 2.13 -3.99
CA LEU A 278 -44.34 1.72 -5.40
C LEU A 278 -43.05 1.03 -5.83
N ARG A 279 -41.88 1.55 -5.43
CA ARG A 279 -40.59 0.92 -5.72
C ARG A 279 -40.43 -0.42 -5.02
N ALA A 280 -41.00 -0.59 -3.83
CA ALA A 280 -41.00 -1.85 -3.09
C ALA A 280 -42.05 -2.86 -3.64
N GLY A 281 -42.90 -2.46 -4.57
CA GLY A 281 -43.99 -3.29 -5.08
C GLY A 281 -45.08 -3.62 -4.02
N ALA A 282 -45.14 -2.82 -2.94
CA ALA A 282 -46.04 -3.08 -1.81
C ALA A 282 -46.69 -1.74 -1.38
N VAL A 283 -47.76 -1.36 -2.06
CA VAL A 283 -48.55 -0.16 -1.76
C VAL A 283 -49.43 -0.42 -0.56
N SER A 284 -49.41 0.47 0.41
CA SER A 284 -50.26 0.39 1.60
C SER A 284 -51.72 0.73 1.28
N ALA A 285 -52.68 0.14 2.01
CA ALA A 285 -54.11 0.42 1.86
C ALA A 285 -54.45 1.92 2.05
N GLU A 286 -53.64 2.64 2.87
CA GLU A 286 -53.77 4.08 3.07
C GLU A 286 -53.38 4.84 1.80
N SER A 287 -52.28 4.48 1.17
CA SER A 287 -51.82 5.08 -0.09
C SER A 287 -52.74 4.74 -1.25
N GLU A 288 -53.30 3.53 -1.33
CA GLU A 288 -54.28 3.16 -2.32
C GLU A 288 -55.59 3.97 -2.15
N ALA A 289 -56.10 4.11 -0.92
CA ALA A 289 -57.27 4.91 -0.63
C ALA A 289 -57.08 6.39 -0.99
N TRP A 290 -55.90 6.94 -0.72
CA TRP A 290 -55.56 8.30 -1.08
C TRP A 290 -55.47 8.47 -2.61
N LEU A 291 -54.84 7.55 -3.32
CA LEU A 291 -54.80 7.55 -4.79
C LEU A 291 -56.21 7.51 -5.40
N ALA A 292 -57.07 6.65 -4.88
CA ALA A 292 -58.45 6.51 -5.32
C ALA A 292 -59.25 7.83 -5.12
N GLN A 293 -59.02 8.56 -4.02
CA GLN A 293 -59.59 9.89 -3.79
C GLN A 293 -59.12 10.92 -4.81
N CYS A 294 -57.86 10.79 -5.30
CA CYS A 294 -57.32 11.64 -6.35
C CYS A 294 -57.72 11.18 -7.76
N GLY A 295 -58.46 10.10 -7.91
CA GLY A 295 -58.82 9.52 -9.20
C GLY A 295 -57.65 8.86 -9.94
N LEU A 296 -56.62 8.42 -9.20
CA LEU A 296 -55.39 7.81 -9.71
C LEU A 296 -55.27 6.38 -9.26
N THR A 297 -54.51 5.59 -10.00
CA THR A 297 -54.15 4.20 -9.62
C THR A 297 -52.66 4.10 -9.31
N ALA A 298 -52.30 3.03 -8.57
CA ALA A 298 -50.90 2.75 -8.27
C ALA A 298 -50.09 2.50 -9.55
N GLU A 299 -50.68 1.87 -10.57
CA GLU A 299 -49.99 1.63 -11.85
C GLU A 299 -49.72 2.95 -12.62
N GLN A 300 -50.68 3.89 -12.58
CA GLN A 300 -50.50 5.20 -13.20
C GLN A 300 -49.38 5.97 -12.52
N MET A 301 -49.29 5.93 -11.19
CA MET A 301 -48.25 6.58 -10.45
C MET A 301 -46.89 5.88 -10.60
N ALA A 302 -46.87 4.56 -10.70
CA ALA A 302 -45.67 3.79 -10.99
C ALA A 302 -45.08 4.12 -12.38
N ALA A 303 -45.95 4.42 -13.36
CA ALA A 303 -45.52 4.86 -14.69
C ALA A 303 -44.86 6.26 -14.70
N GLN A 304 -45.10 7.08 -13.67
CA GLN A 304 -44.48 8.39 -13.49
C GLN A 304 -43.13 8.31 -12.73
N LEU A 305 -42.77 7.13 -12.18
CA LEU A 305 -41.52 6.97 -11.50
C LEU A 305 -40.37 7.01 -12.51
N GLU A 306 -39.42 7.86 -12.27
CA GLU A 306 -38.15 7.76 -12.98
C GLU A 306 -37.45 6.47 -12.59
N ALA A 307 -36.77 5.87 -13.56
CA ALA A 307 -35.88 4.73 -13.29
C ALA A 307 -34.86 5.12 -12.24
N GLU A 308 -34.62 4.24 -11.27
CA GLU A 308 -33.58 4.47 -10.27
C GLU A 308 -32.24 4.63 -10.99
N TYR A 309 -31.61 5.77 -10.79
CA TYR A 309 -30.30 6.01 -11.36
C TYR A 309 -29.27 5.10 -10.67
N ILE A 310 -28.80 4.11 -11.38
CA ILE A 310 -27.72 3.24 -10.94
C ILE A 310 -26.41 3.82 -11.50
N PRO A 311 -25.51 4.34 -10.64
CA PRO A 311 -24.24 4.86 -11.11
C PRO A 311 -23.47 3.82 -11.91
N GLU A 312 -22.98 4.21 -13.07
CA GLU A 312 -22.13 3.37 -13.90
C GLU A 312 -20.85 3.01 -13.14
N ARG A 313 -20.48 1.74 -13.20
CA ARG A 313 -19.24 1.23 -12.63
C ARG A 313 -18.19 1.17 -13.72
N LYS A 314 -17.15 2.00 -13.59
CA LYS A 314 -15.96 1.90 -14.43
C LYS A 314 -14.97 0.95 -13.79
N LEU A 315 -14.58 -0.05 -14.54
CA LEU A 315 -13.67 -1.09 -14.07
C LEU A 315 -12.31 -0.95 -14.78
N HIS A 316 -11.23 -1.04 -14.04
CA HIS A 316 -9.87 -1.06 -14.59
C HIS A 316 -9.02 -2.10 -13.88
N LEU A 317 -8.29 -2.90 -14.65
CA LEU A 317 -7.27 -3.80 -14.13
C LEU A 317 -5.99 -3.02 -13.86
N TYR A 318 -5.39 -3.26 -12.69
CA TYR A 318 -4.03 -2.80 -12.43
C TYR A 318 -3.02 -3.73 -13.10
N HIS A 319 -2.15 -3.16 -13.91
CA HIS A 319 -0.90 -3.78 -14.31
C HIS A 319 0.22 -3.18 -13.45
N CYS A 320 0.91 -4.04 -12.68
CA CYS A 320 1.94 -3.61 -11.73
C CYS A 320 3.30 -4.18 -12.11
N ASP A 321 4.38 -3.54 -11.64
CA ASP A 321 5.72 -4.11 -11.71
C ASP A 321 5.90 -5.30 -10.73
N HIS A 322 7.11 -5.85 -10.67
CA HIS A 322 7.44 -6.98 -9.79
C HIS A 322 7.30 -6.66 -8.29
N ARG A 323 7.35 -5.39 -7.89
CA ARG A 323 7.18 -4.91 -6.51
C ARG A 323 5.71 -4.65 -6.15
N GLY A 324 4.82 -4.61 -7.13
CA GLY A 324 3.41 -4.23 -6.96
C GLY A 324 3.12 -2.74 -7.22
N LEU A 325 4.06 -1.98 -7.78
CA LEU A 325 3.87 -0.60 -8.20
C LEU A 325 2.97 -0.55 -9.45
N PRO A 326 1.85 0.19 -9.44
CA PRO A 326 0.99 0.33 -10.61
C PRO A 326 1.69 1.03 -11.78
N LEU A 327 1.80 0.37 -12.90
CA LEU A 327 2.36 0.89 -14.14
C LEU A 327 1.28 1.33 -15.13
N ALA A 328 0.13 0.65 -15.13
CA ALA A 328 -0.98 0.98 -16.00
C ALA A 328 -2.33 0.57 -15.40
N LEU A 329 -3.38 1.25 -15.84
CA LEU A 329 -4.78 0.88 -15.68
C LEU A 329 -5.34 0.49 -17.04
N ILE A 330 -5.90 -0.70 -17.13
CA ILE A 330 -6.39 -1.28 -18.39
C ILE A 330 -7.92 -1.40 -18.29
N SER A 331 -8.63 -0.87 -19.27
CA SER A 331 -10.09 -0.95 -19.36
C SER A 331 -10.55 -2.37 -19.70
N PRO A 332 -11.85 -2.70 -19.56
CA PRO A 332 -12.41 -3.97 -20.00
C PRO A 332 -12.22 -4.25 -21.49
N GLU A 333 -12.14 -3.19 -22.28
CA GLU A 333 -11.97 -3.23 -23.75
C GLU A 333 -10.51 -3.44 -24.16
N GLY A 334 -9.58 -3.44 -23.20
CA GLY A 334 -8.15 -3.64 -23.46
C GLY A 334 -7.36 -2.36 -23.72
N GLU A 335 -7.96 -1.22 -23.51
CA GLU A 335 -7.29 0.06 -23.70
C GLU A 335 -6.52 0.45 -22.46
N THR A 336 -5.33 1.04 -22.63
CA THR A 336 -4.58 1.65 -21.53
C THR A 336 -5.23 2.99 -21.18
N ALA A 337 -5.98 3.02 -20.10
CA ALA A 337 -6.70 4.20 -19.64
C ALA A 337 -5.79 5.18 -18.87
N TRP A 338 -4.75 4.66 -18.24
CA TRP A 338 -3.70 5.41 -17.53
C TRP A 338 -2.39 4.62 -17.56
N GLN A 339 -1.26 5.32 -17.65
CA GLN A 339 0.09 4.74 -17.58
C GLN A 339 1.02 5.72 -16.86
N GLY A 340 1.89 5.21 -15.98
CA GLY A 340 2.89 5.98 -15.25
C GLY A 340 4.29 5.44 -15.43
N GLU A 341 5.25 6.36 -15.47
CA GLU A 341 6.68 6.09 -15.49
C GLU A 341 7.31 6.55 -14.19
N TYR A 342 8.22 5.74 -13.65
CA TYR A 342 8.77 5.95 -12.32
C TYR A 342 10.29 5.77 -12.30
N ASP A 343 10.93 6.47 -11.35
CA ASP A 343 12.29 6.14 -10.95
C ASP A 343 12.32 4.92 -10.00
N GLU A 344 13.51 4.54 -9.57
CA GLU A 344 13.73 3.35 -8.72
C GLU A 344 13.08 3.50 -7.35
N TRP A 345 12.94 4.71 -6.82
CA TRP A 345 12.31 5.00 -5.53
C TRP A 345 10.79 5.20 -5.61
N GLY A 346 10.22 4.97 -6.79
CA GLY A 346 8.77 5.10 -7.02
C GLY A 346 8.30 6.54 -7.19
N ASN A 347 9.22 7.48 -7.44
CA ASN A 347 8.86 8.84 -7.82
C ASN A 347 8.28 8.83 -9.24
N LEU A 348 7.09 9.40 -9.43
CA LEU A 348 6.44 9.50 -10.73
C LEU A 348 7.13 10.54 -11.60
N LEU A 349 7.76 10.10 -12.67
CA LEU A 349 8.47 10.95 -13.64
C LEU A 349 7.55 11.51 -14.71
N GLY A 350 6.55 10.75 -15.09
CA GLY A 350 5.56 11.13 -16.09
C GLY A 350 4.34 10.22 -16.04
N GLU A 351 3.21 10.74 -16.51
CA GLU A 351 1.99 9.96 -16.66
C GLU A 351 1.23 10.35 -17.91
N THR A 352 0.54 9.37 -18.50
CA THR A 352 -0.42 9.58 -19.56
C THR A 352 -1.78 9.05 -19.15
N SER A 353 -2.84 9.81 -19.39
CA SER A 353 -4.20 9.39 -19.08
C SER A 353 -5.17 9.88 -20.14
N ALA A 354 -5.58 8.97 -21.03
CA ALA A 354 -6.55 9.26 -22.07
C ALA A 354 -7.94 9.66 -21.52
N GLN A 355 -8.27 9.23 -20.30
CA GLN A 355 -9.54 9.46 -19.66
C GLN A 355 -9.43 10.40 -18.45
N HIS A 356 -8.33 11.12 -18.28
CA HIS A 356 -8.05 11.98 -17.13
C HIS A 356 -8.22 11.28 -15.78
N LEU A 357 -7.92 9.99 -15.71
CA LEU A 357 -7.96 9.20 -14.49
C LEU A 357 -6.85 9.64 -13.54
N GLN A 358 -7.22 9.91 -12.30
CA GLN A 358 -6.25 10.13 -11.22
C GLN A 358 -5.88 8.77 -10.61
N GLN A 359 -4.59 8.46 -10.58
CA GLN A 359 -4.06 7.25 -9.96
C GLN A 359 -3.10 7.65 -8.84
N SER A 360 -3.53 7.48 -7.59
CA SER A 360 -2.80 7.92 -6.39
C SER A 360 -2.01 6.82 -5.69
N LEU A 361 -2.25 5.53 -5.99
CA LEU A 361 -1.46 4.45 -5.42
C LEU A 361 -0.05 4.47 -5.99
N ARG A 362 0.93 4.19 -5.14
CA ARG A 362 2.36 4.14 -5.49
C ARG A 362 2.91 2.76 -5.13
N LEU A 363 4.14 2.66 -4.63
CA LEU A 363 4.64 1.41 -4.08
C LEU A 363 3.67 0.84 -3.02
N PRO A 364 3.61 -0.48 -2.84
CA PRO A 364 2.70 -1.10 -1.88
C PRO A 364 2.65 -0.38 -0.53
N GLY A 365 1.44 -0.03 -0.10
CA GLY A 365 1.19 0.76 1.11
C GLY A 365 1.27 2.28 0.93
N GLN A 366 1.72 2.79 -0.20
CA GLN A 366 1.90 4.22 -0.45
C GLN A 366 0.75 4.83 -1.23
N GLN A 367 0.35 6.04 -0.83
CA GLN A 367 -0.63 6.87 -1.52
C GLN A 367 -0.10 8.29 -1.71
N TYR A 368 -0.15 8.79 -2.92
CA TYR A 368 0.27 10.12 -3.31
C TYR A 368 -0.71 11.20 -2.84
N ASP A 369 -0.15 12.25 -2.26
CA ASP A 369 -0.84 13.50 -1.91
C ASP A 369 -0.37 14.63 -2.81
N GLU A 370 -1.20 15.00 -3.78
CA GLU A 370 -0.90 16.01 -4.80
C GLU A 370 -0.51 17.37 -4.20
N GLU A 371 -1.17 17.76 -3.12
CA GLU A 371 -0.97 19.05 -2.48
C GLU A 371 0.42 19.22 -1.88
N SER A 372 0.99 18.14 -1.31
CA SER A 372 2.30 18.15 -0.63
C SER A 372 3.43 17.55 -1.47
N GLY A 373 3.09 16.71 -2.46
CA GLY A 373 4.05 15.92 -3.22
C GLY A 373 4.58 14.70 -2.45
N LEU A 374 4.06 14.44 -1.26
CA LEU A 374 4.47 13.33 -0.40
C LEU A 374 3.61 12.08 -0.66
N TYR A 375 4.13 10.93 -0.23
CA TYR A 375 3.38 9.68 -0.21
C TYR A 375 3.05 9.31 1.24
N TYR A 376 1.77 9.22 1.56
CA TYR A 376 1.32 8.65 2.82
C TYR A 376 1.59 7.15 2.83
N ASN A 377 2.42 6.67 3.74
CA ASN A 377 2.80 5.27 3.89
C ASN A 377 2.44 4.77 5.29
N ARG A 378 1.16 4.62 5.55
CA ARG A 378 0.55 4.10 6.78
C ARG A 378 1.03 4.81 8.06
N ASN A 379 2.26 4.58 8.50
CA ASN A 379 2.80 5.13 9.75
C ASN A 379 3.66 6.39 9.53
N ARG A 380 4.13 6.61 8.32
CA ARG A 380 5.02 7.73 7.97
C ARG A 380 4.63 8.38 6.65
N TYR A 381 5.21 9.53 6.37
CA TYR A 381 5.17 10.16 5.06
C TYR A 381 6.51 10.03 4.37
N TYR A 382 6.48 9.61 3.14
CA TYR A 382 7.64 9.38 2.30
C TYR A 382 7.81 10.51 1.28
N ASP A 383 9.03 11.05 1.17
CA ASP A 383 9.41 12.00 0.12
C ASP A 383 10.07 11.23 -1.03
N PRO A 384 9.36 11.08 -2.18
CA PRO A 384 9.88 10.31 -3.30
C PRO A 384 11.09 10.96 -3.97
N LEU A 385 11.23 12.29 -3.90
CA LEU A 385 12.37 13.02 -4.46
C LEU A 385 13.66 12.71 -3.70
N GLN A 386 13.56 12.52 -2.38
CA GLN A 386 14.68 12.15 -1.54
C GLN A 386 14.85 10.65 -1.34
N GLY A 387 13.81 9.86 -1.64
CA GLY A 387 13.81 8.41 -1.41
C GLY A 387 13.84 8.04 0.08
N ARG A 388 13.20 8.84 0.97
CA ARG A 388 13.24 8.67 2.41
C ARG A 388 11.98 9.17 3.11
N TYR A 389 11.85 8.85 4.39
CA TYR A 389 10.79 9.40 5.23
C TYR A 389 11.10 10.80 5.73
N ILE A 390 10.07 11.63 5.94
CA ILE A 390 10.20 13.01 6.43
C ILE A 390 10.21 13.11 7.96
N THR A 391 9.89 12.02 8.64
CA THR A 391 9.92 11.90 10.11
C THR A 391 10.83 10.76 10.52
N GLN A 392 11.34 10.85 11.74
CA GLN A 392 12.05 9.73 12.34
C GLN A 392 11.13 8.50 12.44
N ASP A 393 11.74 7.33 12.45
CA ASP A 393 11.02 6.10 12.69
C ASP A 393 10.32 6.18 14.05
N PRO A 394 9.00 5.91 14.15
CA PRO A 394 8.27 5.91 15.42
C PRO A 394 8.87 5.00 16.50
N ILE A 395 9.66 4.01 16.08
CA ILE A 395 10.34 3.06 16.96
C ILE A 395 11.77 3.50 17.32
N GLY A 396 12.18 4.68 16.85
CA GLY A 396 13.48 5.29 17.16
C GLY A 396 14.67 4.48 16.61
N LEU A 397 15.79 4.52 17.31
CA LEU A 397 17.02 3.79 16.92
C LEU A 397 16.86 2.26 16.82
N ARG A 398 15.73 1.73 17.27
CA ARG A 398 15.36 0.32 17.03
C ARG A 398 15.13 0.01 15.55
N GLY A 399 14.90 1.07 14.73
CA GLY A 399 14.73 0.97 13.28
C GLY A 399 16.01 1.03 12.46
N GLU A 400 17.14 1.38 12.94
CA GLU A 400 18.52 1.55 12.43
C GLU A 400 19.09 2.90 12.88
N TRP A 401 20.38 3.08 12.67
CA TRP A 401 21.07 4.37 12.91
C TRP A 401 20.51 5.53 12.07
N ASN A 402 19.96 5.22 10.88
CA ASN A 402 19.28 6.20 10.05
C ASN A 402 17.77 6.08 10.18
N LEU A 403 17.19 6.88 11.06
CA LEU A 403 15.77 6.90 11.40
C LEU A 403 14.84 7.32 10.25
N TYR A 404 15.37 7.84 9.15
CA TYR A 404 14.61 8.33 8.00
C TYR A 404 14.66 7.38 6.80
N LYS A 405 15.39 6.29 6.93
CA LYS A 405 15.73 5.40 5.83
C LYS A 405 14.50 4.71 5.22
N TYR A 406 14.46 4.67 3.90
CA TYR A 406 13.72 3.72 3.07
C TYR A 406 14.71 2.66 2.55
N PRO A 407 14.31 1.45 2.15
CA PRO A 407 15.24 0.42 1.69
C PRO A 407 16.28 0.94 0.67
N LEU A 408 17.56 0.65 0.88
CA LEU A 408 18.68 1.13 0.05
C LEU A 408 18.78 0.42 -1.31
N ASN A 409 18.03 -0.66 -1.48
CA ASN A 409 17.80 -1.29 -2.76
C ASN A 409 16.28 -1.29 -3.03
N PRO A 410 15.72 -0.16 -3.46
CA PRO A 410 14.28 0.00 -3.67
C PRO A 410 13.77 -0.77 -4.88
N VAL A 411 14.68 -1.25 -5.75
CA VAL A 411 14.34 -2.10 -6.91
C VAL A 411 13.91 -3.50 -6.46
N ARG A 412 14.39 -3.93 -5.29
CA ARG A 412 14.10 -5.25 -4.73
C ARG A 412 13.22 -5.21 -3.49
N PHE A 413 13.43 -4.23 -2.63
CA PHE A 413 12.81 -4.16 -1.31
C PHE A 413 11.83 -3.00 -1.23
N ILE A 414 10.71 -3.25 -0.55
CA ILE A 414 9.68 -2.25 -0.27
C ILE A 414 9.37 -2.24 1.22
N ASP A 415 8.90 -1.10 1.71
CA ASP A 415 8.38 -0.93 3.06
C ASP A 415 6.90 -0.58 3.00
N SER A 416 6.02 -1.58 3.00
CA SER A 416 4.58 -1.40 2.81
C SER A 416 3.84 -0.83 4.02
N LEU A 417 4.48 -0.85 5.20
CA LEU A 417 3.88 -0.38 6.45
C LEU A 417 4.62 0.79 7.08
N GLY A 418 5.77 1.20 6.51
CA GLY A 418 6.68 2.11 7.18
C GLY A 418 7.32 1.48 8.42
N LEU A 419 7.54 0.15 8.42
CA LEU A 419 8.10 -0.68 9.49
C LEU A 419 9.10 -1.67 8.88
N LYS A 420 9.94 -2.33 9.71
CA LYS A 420 11.18 -2.92 9.24
C LYS A 420 11.26 -4.45 9.21
N PHE A 421 11.00 -5.05 8.04
CA PHE A 421 11.49 -6.38 7.68
C PHE A 421 12.18 -6.35 6.31
N HIS A 422 13.32 -7.02 6.18
CA HIS A 422 13.99 -7.24 4.90
C HIS A 422 13.48 -8.55 4.29
N VAL A 423 12.61 -8.47 3.31
CA VAL A 423 12.01 -9.65 2.67
C VAL A 423 12.66 -9.91 1.31
N ASN A 424 13.37 -11.03 1.21
CA ASN A 424 13.97 -11.51 -0.03
C ASN A 424 13.11 -12.65 -0.61
N GLY A 425 12.13 -12.30 -1.43
CA GLY A 425 11.15 -13.21 -1.97
C GLY A 425 9.85 -12.49 -2.35
N ASP A 426 8.73 -13.20 -2.44
CA ASP A 426 7.43 -12.57 -2.72
C ASP A 426 6.90 -11.85 -1.46
N PRO A 427 6.90 -10.50 -1.44
CA PRO A 427 6.39 -9.74 -0.30
C PRO A 427 4.91 -10.02 0.00
N SER A 428 4.17 -10.49 -1.01
CA SER A 428 2.75 -10.82 -0.88
C SER A 428 2.54 -11.97 0.11
N ASP A 429 3.30 -13.04 -0.02
CA ASP A 429 3.21 -14.19 0.88
C ASP A 429 3.61 -13.81 2.31
N PHE A 430 4.69 -13.03 2.45
CA PHE A 430 5.13 -12.55 3.76
C PHE A 430 4.07 -11.70 4.44
N ASN A 431 3.51 -10.72 3.74
CA ASN A 431 2.48 -9.84 4.29
C ASN A 431 1.21 -10.63 4.66
N GLN A 432 0.80 -11.62 3.85
CA GLN A 432 -0.29 -12.52 4.19
C GLN A 432 -0.04 -13.26 5.50
N ALA A 433 1.17 -13.82 5.65
CA ALA A 433 1.55 -14.56 6.84
C ALA A 433 1.57 -13.65 8.08
N VAL A 434 2.13 -12.45 7.97
CA VAL A 434 2.18 -11.46 9.06
C VAL A 434 0.78 -11.06 9.52
N GLU A 435 -0.11 -10.68 8.58
CA GLU A 435 -1.49 -10.30 8.94
C GLU A 435 -2.30 -11.46 9.51
N TYR A 436 -2.08 -12.67 9.04
CA TYR A 436 -2.68 -13.87 9.60
C TYR A 436 -2.21 -14.13 11.04
N LEU A 437 -0.92 -14.06 11.29
CA LEU A 437 -0.32 -14.26 12.61
C LEU A 437 -0.76 -13.20 13.64
N LYS A 438 -0.96 -11.97 13.21
CA LYS A 438 -1.46 -10.88 14.08
C LYS A 438 -2.86 -11.09 14.65
N GLN A 439 -3.61 -12.08 14.18
CA GLN A 439 -4.88 -12.48 14.79
C GLN A 439 -4.68 -13.12 16.18
N ASP A 440 -3.51 -13.69 16.46
CA ASP A 440 -3.11 -14.07 17.81
C ASP A 440 -2.39 -12.90 18.51
N SER A 441 -2.84 -12.54 19.71
CA SER A 441 -2.34 -11.36 20.43
C SER A 441 -0.84 -11.45 20.74
N GLN A 442 -0.33 -12.64 21.05
CA GLN A 442 1.10 -12.83 21.36
C GLN A 442 1.96 -12.83 20.10
N MET A 443 1.48 -13.41 19.00
CA MET A 443 2.15 -13.29 17.71
C MET A 443 2.19 -11.85 17.23
N LYS A 444 1.10 -11.10 17.45
CA LYS A 444 1.09 -9.66 17.19
C LYS A 444 2.16 -8.93 18.01
N GLU A 445 2.23 -9.17 19.33
CA GLU A 445 3.30 -8.59 20.17
C GLU A 445 4.70 -8.99 19.72
N THR A 446 4.90 -10.24 19.30
CA THR A 446 6.17 -10.73 18.76
C THR A 446 6.52 -10.00 17.45
N ILE A 447 5.59 -9.87 16.53
CA ILE A 447 5.79 -9.18 15.24
C ILE A 447 6.03 -7.68 15.48
N ASP A 448 5.24 -7.05 16.34
CA ASP A 448 5.40 -5.63 16.70
C ASP A 448 6.76 -5.40 17.36
N PHE A 449 7.21 -6.29 18.25
CA PHE A 449 8.55 -6.25 18.84
C PHE A 449 9.64 -6.39 17.77
N LEU A 450 9.58 -7.40 16.90
CA LEU A 450 10.58 -7.61 15.85
C LEU A 450 10.58 -6.46 14.84
N SER A 451 9.41 -5.94 14.49
CA SER A 451 9.28 -4.76 13.63
C SER A 451 9.89 -3.52 14.30
N SER A 452 9.96 -3.52 15.63
CA SER A 452 10.49 -2.43 16.45
C SER A 452 11.94 -2.67 16.92
N SER A 453 12.57 -3.79 16.62
CA SER A 453 13.90 -4.12 17.10
C SER A 453 15.00 -3.33 16.38
N GLU A 454 16.14 -3.14 17.04
CA GLU A 454 17.33 -2.51 16.43
C GLU A 454 17.95 -3.37 15.33
N GLU A 455 17.82 -4.67 15.44
CA GLU A 455 18.33 -5.63 14.49
C GLU A 455 17.33 -5.85 13.34
N THR A 456 17.83 -5.79 12.12
CA THR A 456 17.01 -6.12 10.94
C THR A 456 16.82 -7.63 10.84
N ILE A 457 15.57 -8.07 10.80
CA ILE A 457 15.25 -9.45 10.52
C ILE A 457 15.15 -9.64 9.01
N ASN A 458 16.02 -10.47 8.48
CA ASN A 458 16.00 -10.85 7.07
C ASN A 458 15.10 -12.07 6.88
N ILE A 459 14.26 -12.03 5.88
CA ILE A 459 13.39 -13.15 5.48
C ILE A 459 13.89 -13.65 4.13
N GLU A 460 14.47 -14.82 4.10
CA GLU A 460 14.97 -15.48 2.90
C GLU A 460 14.04 -16.63 2.50
N TYR A 461 13.46 -16.54 1.31
CA TYR A 461 12.61 -17.60 0.79
C TYR A 461 13.46 -18.78 0.33
N ILE A 462 13.05 -19.97 0.72
CA ILE A 462 13.69 -21.22 0.34
C ILE A 462 12.70 -22.19 -0.29
N GLU A 463 13.15 -23.04 -1.19
CA GLU A 463 12.32 -24.12 -1.76
C GLU A 463 12.27 -25.39 -0.90
N GLY A 464 13.20 -25.53 0.03
CA GLY A 464 13.32 -26.70 0.90
C GLY A 464 12.40 -26.66 2.11
N THR A 465 12.45 -27.73 2.91
CA THR A 465 11.66 -27.86 4.16
C THR A 465 12.43 -27.42 5.40
N ASN A 466 13.65 -26.91 5.25
CA ASN A 466 14.51 -26.49 6.36
C ASN A 466 14.24 -25.05 6.78
N VAL A 467 12.99 -24.77 7.15
CA VAL A 467 12.56 -23.51 7.76
C VAL A 467 13.29 -23.34 9.09
N ARG A 468 13.98 -22.21 9.28
CA ARG A 468 14.80 -21.97 10.49
C ARG A 468 15.16 -20.50 10.66
N PHE A 469 15.40 -20.11 11.90
CA PHE A 469 16.07 -18.87 12.27
C PHE A 469 17.58 -19.07 12.43
N ASN A 470 18.38 -18.16 11.90
CA ASN A 470 19.82 -18.11 12.07
C ASN A 470 20.21 -16.87 12.89
N SER A 471 20.59 -17.10 14.13
CA SER A 471 20.94 -16.04 15.10
C SER A 471 22.27 -15.32 14.81
N ASN A 472 23.11 -15.82 13.90
CA ASN A 472 24.38 -15.18 13.56
C ASN A 472 24.21 -14.02 12.57
N ASN A 473 23.23 -14.11 11.69
CA ASN A 473 22.95 -13.11 10.66
C ASN A 473 21.50 -12.60 10.70
N MET A 474 20.75 -12.88 11.78
CA MET A 474 19.36 -12.49 11.99
C MET A 474 18.45 -12.79 10.79
N THR A 475 18.61 -13.98 10.21
CA THR A 475 17.88 -14.39 8.99
C THR A 475 16.94 -15.55 9.30
N ILE A 476 15.69 -15.41 8.91
CA ILE A 476 14.70 -16.47 8.88
C ILE A 476 14.64 -17.03 7.46
N TYR A 477 14.97 -18.29 7.30
CA TYR A 477 14.78 -19.05 6.06
C TYR A 477 13.39 -19.65 6.06
N TRP A 478 12.55 -19.23 5.15
CA TRP A 478 11.13 -19.57 5.13
C TRP A 478 10.67 -20.11 3.78
N ASN A 479 9.83 -21.15 3.80
CA ASN A 479 9.15 -21.65 2.61
C ASN A 479 7.64 -21.40 2.73
N SER A 480 7.15 -20.43 1.97
CA SER A 480 5.73 -20.03 1.95
C SER A 480 4.79 -21.09 1.33
N ARG A 481 5.35 -22.21 0.86
CA ARG A 481 4.60 -23.32 0.24
C ARG A 481 4.75 -24.63 0.99
N ALA A 482 5.43 -24.65 2.15
CA ALA A 482 5.63 -25.85 2.94
C ALA A 482 4.74 -25.86 4.19
N SER A 483 3.65 -26.61 4.16
CA SER A 483 2.76 -26.88 5.28
C SER A 483 3.27 -28.08 6.06
N LEU A 484 3.39 -27.97 7.39
CA LEU A 484 3.96 -28.99 8.28
C LEU A 484 2.86 -29.86 8.89
N PHE A 485 2.95 -31.18 8.77
CA PHE A 485 2.03 -32.09 9.46
C PHE A 485 2.17 -32.01 10.99
N CYS A 486 1.07 -32.18 11.69
CA CYS A 486 1.05 -32.15 13.16
C CYS A 486 1.39 -33.51 13.80
N SER A 487 1.39 -34.58 13.02
CA SER A 487 1.80 -35.93 13.43
C SER A 487 2.50 -36.67 12.27
N THR A 488 3.10 -37.82 12.57
CA THR A 488 3.77 -38.67 11.57
C THR A 488 2.77 -39.47 10.71
N GLU A 489 1.46 -39.42 11.02
CA GLU A 489 0.44 -40.10 10.22
C GLU A 489 0.15 -39.30 8.94
N LEU A 490 0.33 -39.92 7.79
CA LEU A 490 -0.13 -39.42 6.49
C LEU A 490 -1.65 -39.26 6.54
N ASN A 491 -2.16 -38.07 6.32
CA ASN A 491 -3.55 -37.61 6.46
C ASN A 491 -3.89 -36.93 7.81
N SER A 492 -2.89 -36.62 8.64
CA SER A 492 -3.10 -35.74 9.77
C SER A 492 -3.33 -34.29 9.31
N LYS A 493 -3.93 -33.47 10.17
CA LYS A 493 -4.01 -32.02 9.94
C LYS A 493 -2.58 -31.44 9.83
N SER A 494 -2.44 -30.34 9.12
CA SER A 494 -1.17 -29.63 8.97
C SER A 494 -1.28 -28.18 9.45
N GLN A 495 -0.14 -27.61 9.84
CA GLN A 495 0.04 -26.19 10.11
C GLN A 495 0.35 -25.44 8.82
N SER A 496 -0.10 -24.20 8.73
CA SER A 496 0.22 -23.33 7.59
C SER A 496 1.70 -22.93 7.57
N PRO A 497 2.25 -22.59 6.40
CA PRO A 497 3.58 -21.97 6.32
C PRO A 497 3.69 -20.68 7.13
N ALA A 498 2.60 -19.92 7.29
CA ALA A 498 2.54 -18.72 8.12
C ALA A 498 2.82 -19.03 9.59
N LEU A 499 2.23 -20.11 10.13
CA LEU A 499 2.51 -20.50 11.53
C LEU A 499 3.97 -20.95 11.72
N GLY A 500 4.58 -21.59 10.70
CA GLY A 500 6.01 -21.86 10.66
C GLY A 500 6.85 -20.59 10.72
N LEU A 501 6.48 -19.53 10.00
CA LEU A 501 7.12 -18.23 10.10
C LEU A 501 6.99 -17.63 11.51
N GLY A 502 5.81 -17.72 12.13
CA GLY A 502 5.56 -17.28 13.49
C GLY A 502 6.42 -18.01 14.53
N HIS A 503 6.67 -19.28 14.31
CA HIS A 503 7.62 -20.07 15.12
C HIS A 503 9.02 -19.44 15.08
N GLU A 504 9.53 -19.15 13.89
CA GLU A 504 10.86 -18.54 13.71
C GLU A 504 10.94 -17.09 14.22
N PHE A 505 9.85 -16.34 14.11
CA PHE A 505 9.75 -15.02 14.75
C PHE A 505 9.92 -15.08 16.25
N THR A 506 9.40 -16.13 16.88
CA THR A 506 9.53 -16.33 18.33
C THR A 506 10.98 -16.60 18.75
N HIS A 507 11.72 -17.37 17.95
CA HIS A 507 13.15 -17.54 18.16
C HIS A 507 13.92 -16.24 18.00
N ALA A 508 13.63 -15.48 16.94
CA ALA A 508 14.25 -14.19 16.70
C ALA A 508 13.98 -13.20 17.84
N GLN A 509 12.73 -13.12 18.31
CA GLN A 509 12.37 -12.28 19.44
C GLN A 509 13.15 -12.63 20.71
N TYR A 510 13.21 -13.92 21.05
CA TYR A 510 13.90 -14.33 22.26
C TYR A 510 15.41 -14.16 22.16
N CYS A 511 15.99 -14.42 21.00
CA CYS A 511 17.41 -14.14 20.73
C CYS A 511 17.75 -12.65 20.94
N LEU A 512 16.86 -11.74 20.54
CA LEU A 512 17.05 -10.31 20.72
C LEU A 512 16.82 -9.83 22.16
N LEU A 513 15.87 -10.45 22.86
CA LEU A 513 15.56 -10.10 24.25
C LEU A 513 16.66 -10.59 25.22
N ASP A 514 17.15 -11.81 25.02
CA ASP A 514 18.10 -12.46 25.92
C ASP A 514 18.95 -13.50 25.18
N LYS A 515 19.94 -13.02 24.45
CA LYS A 515 20.82 -13.86 23.61
C LYS A 515 21.58 -14.93 24.40
N GLU A 516 21.96 -14.63 25.62
CA GLU A 516 22.72 -15.56 26.46
C GLU A 516 21.84 -16.76 26.88
N ASN A 517 20.64 -16.51 27.39
CA ASN A 517 19.69 -17.57 27.73
C ASN A 517 19.16 -18.31 26.49
N PHE A 518 18.94 -17.61 25.37
CA PHE A 518 18.58 -18.24 24.09
C PHE A 518 19.63 -19.28 23.69
N MET A 519 20.91 -18.92 23.66
CA MET A 519 22.00 -19.82 23.34
C MET A 519 22.17 -20.96 24.36
N ALA A 520 21.92 -20.67 25.64
CA ALA A 520 21.92 -21.67 26.70
C ALA A 520 20.82 -22.73 26.53
N LEU A 521 19.61 -22.31 26.11
CA LEU A 521 18.50 -23.24 25.83
C LEU A 521 18.71 -24.05 24.55
N LEU A 522 19.28 -23.47 23.51
CA LEU A 522 19.69 -24.20 22.28
C LEU A 522 20.68 -25.29 22.57
N SER A 523 21.63 -25.09 23.50
CA SER A 523 22.67 -26.08 23.86
C SER A 523 22.15 -27.23 24.72
N ARG A 524 20.95 -27.09 25.32
CA ARG A 524 20.34 -28.12 26.19
C ARG A 524 19.46 -29.05 25.38
N THR A 525 19.89 -30.28 25.17
CA THR A 525 19.14 -31.30 24.42
C THR A 525 17.80 -31.63 25.05
N ASP A 526 16.79 -31.84 24.21
CA ASP A 526 15.48 -32.38 24.57
C ASP A 526 15.18 -33.60 23.70
N LYS A 527 14.71 -34.68 24.29
CA LYS A 527 14.47 -35.93 23.56
C LYS A 527 13.34 -35.85 22.54
N LYS A 528 12.42 -34.95 22.71
CA LYS A 528 11.19 -34.81 21.91
C LYS A 528 11.26 -33.61 20.98
N TYR A 529 11.92 -32.56 21.40
CA TYR A 529 11.93 -31.26 20.70
C TYR A 529 13.34 -30.82 20.26
N GLU A 530 14.33 -31.71 20.21
CA GLU A 530 15.74 -31.47 19.91
C GLU A 530 16.48 -30.69 21.01
N ASN A 531 15.99 -29.52 21.36
CA ASN A 531 16.56 -28.67 22.40
C ASN A 531 15.46 -27.99 23.23
N LYS A 532 15.86 -27.32 24.30
CA LYS A 532 14.89 -26.67 25.23
C LYS A 532 14.26 -25.41 24.67
N GLU A 533 14.91 -24.73 23.74
CA GLU A 533 14.32 -23.57 23.08
C GLU A 533 13.18 -23.98 22.15
N GLU A 534 13.36 -25.03 21.35
CA GLU A 534 12.31 -25.62 20.53
C GLU A 534 11.12 -26.09 21.39
N ALA A 535 11.42 -26.75 22.50
CA ALA A 535 10.39 -27.18 23.43
C ALA A 535 9.57 -26.00 23.95
N ARG A 536 10.20 -24.88 24.29
CA ARG A 536 9.55 -23.65 24.74
C ARG A 536 8.63 -23.07 23.67
N VAL A 537 9.15 -22.89 22.45
CA VAL A 537 8.39 -22.28 21.36
C VAL A 537 7.19 -23.15 20.99
N ILE A 538 7.39 -24.45 20.75
CA ILE A 538 6.32 -25.36 20.32
C ILE A 538 5.23 -25.53 21.38
N THR A 539 5.62 -25.73 22.65
CA THR A 539 4.63 -26.09 23.68
C THR A 539 3.87 -24.91 24.23
N ILE A 540 4.45 -23.71 24.23
CA ILE A 540 3.87 -22.53 24.85
C ILE A 540 3.31 -21.59 23.78
N ILE A 541 4.13 -21.14 22.84
CA ILE A 541 3.77 -20.02 21.95
C ILE A 541 3.07 -20.51 20.70
N GLU A 542 3.72 -21.41 19.96
CA GLU A 542 3.16 -21.97 18.72
C GLU A 542 1.83 -22.72 18.99
N SER A 543 1.77 -23.55 20.03
CA SER A 543 0.54 -24.28 20.37
C SER A 543 -0.62 -23.37 20.74
N ARG A 544 -0.36 -22.21 21.33
CA ARG A 544 -1.36 -21.21 21.62
C ARG A 544 -1.84 -20.53 20.34
N ALA A 545 -0.89 -20.05 19.52
CA ALA A 545 -1.20 -19.40 18.25
C ALA A 545 -1.97 -20.34 17.31
N ALA A 546 -1.55 -21.61 17.21
CA ALA A 546 -2.27 -22.62 16.44
C ALA A 546 -3.74 -22.76 16.86
N LYS A 547 -4.02 -22.78 18.18
CA LYS A 547 -5.40 -22.84 18.68
C LYS A 547 -6.20 -21.59 18.33
N THR A 548 -5.62 -20.40 18.48
CA THR A 548 -6.27 -19.13 18.12
C THR A 548 -6.60 -19.07 16.63
N LEU A 549 -5.69 -19.54 15.79
CA LEU A 549 -5.80 -19.54 14.33
C LEU A 549 -6.60 -20.73 13.78
N GLY A 550 -7.11 -21.62 14.64
CA GLY A 550 -7.88 -22.79 14.24
C GLY A 550 -7.05 -23.90 13.59
N GLU A 551 -5.73 -23.87 13.79
CA GLU A 551 -4.79 -24.87 13.27
C GLU A 551 -4.50 -25.98 14.29
N CYS A 552 -3.89 -27.07 13.85
CA CYS A 552 -3.49 -28.14 14.75
C CYS A 552 -2.18 -27.83 15.50
N THR A 553 -2.01 -28.44 16.66
CA THR A 553 -0.79 -28.36 17.43
C THR A 553 0.10 -29.57 17.18
N ARG A 554 1.39 -29.36 16.99
CA ARG A 554 2.35 -30.46 16.82
C ARG A 554 2.94 -30.91 18.16
N GLY A 555 3.24 -32.19 18.21
CA GLY A 555 3.78 -32.81 19.44
C GLY A 555 5.28 -33.09 19.40
N ALA A 556 5.98 -32.74 18.32
CA ALA A 556 7.41 -32.95 18.15
C ALA A 556 8.00 -31.86 17.25
N HIS A 557 9.32 -31.68 17.26
CA HIS A 557 10.03 -30.75 16.37
C HIS A 557 10.44 -31.43 15.06
N SER A 558 11.16 -32.54 15.14
CA SER A 558 11.70 -33.25 13.98
C SER A 558 10.89 -34.49 13.59
N GLY A 559 11.10 -34.95 12.37
CA GLY A 559 10.49 -36.19 11.84
C GLY A 559 9.03 -36.02 11.36
N LEU A 560 8.50 -34.80 11.34
CA LEU A 560 7.18 -34.54 10.78
C LEU A 560 7.28 -34.28 9.27
N PRO A 561 6.40 -34.86 8.44
CA PRO A 561 6.41 -34.63 7.01
C PRO A 561 5.86 -33.24 6.65
N PHE A 562 6.24 -32.76 5.47
CA PHE A 562 5.73 -31.54 4.88
C PHE A 562 4.80 -31.83 3.71
N TYR A 563 3.86 -30.94 3.47
CA TYR A 563 2.93 -30.96 2.34
C TYR A 563 3.04 -29.65 1.56
N ARG A 564 3.10 -29.73 0.23
CA ARG A 564 3.15 -28.53 -0.61
C ARG A 564 1.76 -27.93 -0.75
N VAL A 565 1.66 -26.64 -0.49
CA VAL A 565 0.43 -25.83 -0.59
C VAL A 565 0.62 -24.67 -1.58
N ASP A 566 -0.49 -24.09 -2.05
CA ASP A 566 -0.45 -23.01 -3.04
C ASP A 566 -0.28 -21.60 -2.43
N GLY A 567 -0.35 -21.50 -1.10
CA GLY A 567 -0.24 -20.21 -0.41
C GLY A 567 0.16 -20.33 1.06
N PRO A 568 0.64 -19.23 1.67
CA PRO A 568 1.23 -19.25 3.01
C PRO A 568 0.21 -19.52 4.13
N LEU A 569 -1.09 -19.34 3.89
CA LEU A 569 -2.15 -19.56 4.88
C LEU A 569 -2.82 -20.92 4.75
N GLN A 570 -2.41 -21.71 3.75
CA GLN A 570 -3.09 -22.96 3.45
C GLN A 570 -2.57 -24.08 4.32
N THR A 571 -3.51 -24.85 4.85
CA THR A 571 -3.28 -26.15 5.48
C THR A 571 -3.77 -27.26 4.55
N MET A 572 -3.33 -28.49 4.77
CA MET A 572 -3.87 -29.62 4.03
C MET A 572 -5.37 -29.74 4.26
N LYS A 573 -6.16 -29.67 3.20
CA LYS A 573 -7.57 -30.03 3.24
C LYS A 573 -7.66 -31.56 3.33
N ILE A 574 -8.25 -32.08 4.39
CA ILE A 574 -8.68 -33.47 4.42
C ILE A 574 -9.80 -33.56 3.38
N THR A 575 -9.48 -34.04 2.16
CA THR A 575 -10.50 -34.41 1.18
C THR A 575 -11.29 -35.53 1.81
N GLY A 576 -12.60 -35.30 1.94
CA GLY A 576 -13.54 -36.27 2.49
C GLY A 576 -13.39 -37.61 1.80
N THR A 577 -13.75 -38.66 2.56
CA THR A 577 -13.89 -40.03 2.13
C THR A 577 -14.32 -40.17 0.68
N PRO A 578 -13.62 -41.01 -0.12
CA PRO A 578 -14.16 -41.44 -1.42
C PRO A 578 -15.50 -42.13 -1.19
N GLU A 579 -16.53 -41.73 -1.94
CA GLU A 579 -17.74 -42.53 -2.11
C GLU A 579 -17.42 -43.89 -2.74
#